data_3f002506703221a48b3d12593285e00f
#
_entry.id   3f002506703221a48b3d12593285e00f
#
_cell.length_a   1.000
_cell.length_b   1.000
_cell.length_c   1.000
_cell.angle_alpha   90.00
_cell.angle_beta   90.00
_cell.angle_gamma   90.00
#
_symmetry.space_group_name_H-M   'P 1'
#
loop_
_entity.id
_entity.type
_entity.pdbx_description
1 polymer ?
#
loop_
_entity_poly.entity_id
_entity_poly.type
_entity_poly.pdbx_seq_one_letter_code
_entity_poly.pdbx_strand_id
1 'polypeptide(L)'
;MFLAQLHLDPEETAVRQIERRGFSRDDVRHIIVTHLDLDRAGGIADFPAAQVHILDSEYSAATSPNTFTDKYRYRPSQWEHQPRWVRHKVQGEQWFGFECVRQIEGLPPEILLVPLLGHTRGHTGVPVYTKGSWLLHAGDAYYYRNEIDYHQPQCPLGLRIVQRIGAVDKQAWRKNQQRLRHLARDRAVEVRIFSAHDPVEFELSDKAEP
;
A
#
# COMPACT_ATOMS: atom_id res chain seq x y z
N MET A 1 15.02 -21.32 1.34
CA MET A 1 14.82 -19.95 1.84
C MET A 1 13.38 -19.84 2.33
N PHE A 2 13.17 -20.01 3.63
CA PHE A 2 11.82 -20.01 4.25
C PHE A 2 11.60 -18.64 4.91
N LEU A 3 11.21 -17.64 4.11
CA LEU A 3 10.98 -16.30 4.66
C LEU A 3 9.50 -15.98 4.89
N ALA A 4 8.59 -16.75 4.31
CA ALA A 4 7.16 -16.68 4.61
C ALA A 4 6.53 -18.04 4.32
N GLN A 5 5.66 -18.50 5.21
CA GLN A 5 4.70 -19.55 4.89
C GLN A 5 3.50 -18.87 4.26
N LEU A 6 3.32 -19.05 2.95
CA LEU A 6 2.13 -18.57 2.27
C LEU A 6 0.94 -19.45 2.68
N HIS A 7 -0.03 -18.84 3.31
CA HIS A 7 -1.31 -19.48 3.60
C HIS A 7 -2.20 -19.28 2.36
N LEU A 8 -2.22 -20.28 1.47
CA LEU A 8 -2.98 -20.23 0.22
C LEU A 8 -4.42 -20.72 0.45
N ASP A 9 -5.19 -19.99 1.23
CA ASP A 9 -6.61 -20.26 1.43
C ASP A 9 -7.42 -19.46 0.39
N PRO A 10 -8.15 -20.11 -0.53
CA PRO A 10 -9.00 -19.41 -1.48
C PRO A 10 -10.04 -18.51 -0.81
N GLU A 11 -10.48 -18.84 0.39
CA GLU A 11 -11.46 -18.04 1.14
C GLU A 11 -10.89 -16.72 1.67
N GLU A 12 -9.57 -16.59 1.77
CA GLU A 12 -8.90 -15.36 2.18
C GLU A 12 -8.64 -14.38 1.00
N THR A 13 -9.05 -14.75 -0.21
CA THR A 13 -8.91 -13.86 -1.36
C THR A 13 -9.82 -12.63 -1.26
N ALA A 14 -9.40 -11.50 -1.83
CA ALA A 14 -10.17 -10.26 -1.82
C ALA A 14 -11.58 -10.43 -2.42
N VAL A 15 -11.70 -11.21 -3.50
CA VAL A 15 -13.01 -11.49 -4.12
C VAL A 15 -13.95 -12.23 -3.16
N ARG A 16 -13.46 -13.23 -2.42
CA ARG A 16 -14.26 -13.95 -1.45
C ARG A 16 -14.67 -13.09 -0.26
N GLN A 17 -13.76 -12.26 0.21
CA GLN A 17 -14.05 -11.34 1.32
C GLN A 17 -15.11 -10.30 0.94
N ILE A 18 -15.08 -9.78 -0.29
CA ILE A 18 -16.10 -8.86 -0.81
C ILE A 18 -17.46 -9.58 -0.93
N GLU A 19 -17.49 -10.79 -1.48
CA GLU A 19 -18.70 -11.60 -1.59
C GLU A 19 -19.34 -11.89 -0.21
N ARG A 20 -18.54 -12.21 0.82
CA ARG A 20 -19.03 -12.39 2.20
C ARG A 20 -19.64 -11.11 2.78
N ARG A 21 -19.20 -9.94 2.33
CA ARG A 21 -19.78 -8.65 2.72
C ARG A 21 -21.01 -8.27 1.89
N GLY A 22 -21.48 -9.15 0.99
CA GLY A 22 -22.68 -8.97 0.18
C GLY A 22 -22.49 -8.20 -1.11
N PHE A 23 -21.25 -7.95 -1.53
CA PHE A 23 -20.94 -7.29 -2.79
C PHE A 23 -20.54 -8.31 -3.85
N SER A 24 -20.86 -8.01 -5.11
CA SER A 24 -20.33 -8.74 -6.27
C SER A 24 -18.95 -8.18 -6.64
N ARG A 25 -18.10 -9.01 -7.25
CA ARG A 25 -16.86 -8.55 -7.85
C ARG A 25 -17.06 -7.45 -8.92
N ASP A 26 -18.23 -7.47 -9.57
CA ASP A 26 -18.59 -6.48 -10.60
C ASP A 26 -19.00 -5.11 -9.99
N ASP A 27 -19.26 -5.06 -8.68
CA ASP A 27 -19.51 -3.80 -7.95
C ASP A 27 -18.21 -3.05 -7.65
N VAL A 28 -17.07 -3.74 -7.72
CA VAL A 28 -15.75 -3.10 -7.53
C VAL A 28 -15.38 -2.32 -8.78
N ARG A 29 -15.48 -1.01 -8.70
CA ARG A 29 -15.22 -0.09 -9.81
C ARG A 29 -13.80 0.46 -9.78
N HIS A 30 -13.17 0.49 -8.61
CA HIS A 30 -11.85 1.08 -8.40
C HIS A 30 -11.02 0.20 -7.47
N ILE A 31 -9.77 -0.02 -7.86
CA ILE A 31 -8.73 -0.66 -7.04
C ILE A 31 -7.58 0.34 -6.94
N ILE A 32 -7.11 0.59 -5.73
CA ILE A 32 -5.87 1.35 -5.52
C ILE A 32 -4.80 0.35 -5.09
N VAL A 33 -3.74 0.24 -5.86
CA VAL A 33 -2.59 -0.59 -5.51
C VAL A 33 -1.50 0.27 -4.88
N THR A 34 -0.98 -0.17 -3.75
CA THR A 34 0.15 0.50 -3.10
C THR A 34 1.43 0.33 -3.92
N HIS A 35 1.62 -0.84 -4.52
CA HIS A 35 2.72 -1.22 -5.40
C HIS A 35 2.41 -2.55 -6.10
N LEU A 36 3.30 -3.03 -6.97
CA LEU A 36 3.07 -4.22 -7.81
C LEU A 36 3.95 -5.43 -7.43
N ASP A 37 4.31 -5.58 -6.17
CA ASP A 37 4.95 -6.81 -5.71
C ASP A 37 4.01 -8.00 -5.83
N LEU A 38 4.59 -9.20 -5.89
CA LEU A 38 3.89 -10.46 -6.13
C LEU A 38 2.67 -10.65 -5.22
N ASP A 39 2.78 -10.26 -3.96
CA ASP A 39 1.75 -10.41 -2.93
C ASP A 39 0.69 -9.29 -2.92
N ARG A 40 0.81 -8.30 -3.83
CA ARG A 40 -0.14 -7.17 -3.96
C ARG A 40 -0.94 -7.20 -5.25
N ALA A 41 -0.33 -7.64 -6.35
CA ALA A 41 -0.96 -7.56 -7.67
C ALA A 41 -1.79 -8.81 -8.04
N GLY A 42 -1.70 -9.90 -7.27
CA GLY A 42 -2.27 -11.19 -7.63
C GLY A 42 -3.80 -11.19 -7.81
N GLY A 43 -4.53 -10.38 -7.04
CA GLY A 43 -5.99 -10.34 -7.07
C GLY A 43 -6.58 -9.36 -8.09
N ILE A 44 -5.79 -8.62 -8.86
CA ILE A 44 -6.31 -7.61 -9.81
C ILE A 44 -7.22 -8.26 -10.88
N ALA A 45 -6.85 -9.46 -11.35
CA ALA A 45 -7.58 -10.17 -12.39
C ALA A 45 -8.99 -10.60 -11.97
N ASP A 46 -9.26 -10.68 -10.67
CA ASP A 46 -10.58 -11.07 -10.14
C ASP A 46 -11.63 -9.97 -10.36
N PHE A 47 -11.22 -8.74 -10.66
CA PHE A 47 -12.07 -7.55 -10.80
C PHE A 47 -11.95 -6.90 -12.17
N PRO A 48 -12.41 -7.54 -13.25
CA PRO A 48 -12.19 -7.10 -14.62
C PRO A 48 -12.86 -5.76 -14.97
N ALA A 49 -13.90 -5.37 -14.21
CA ALA A 49 -14.60 -4.10 -14.40
C ALA A 49 -13.90 -2.90 -13.75
N ALA A 50 -12.94 -3.16 -12.85
CA ALA A 50 -12.30 -2.12 -12.04
C ALA A 50 -11.27 -1.30 -12.83
N GLN A 51 -11.19 -0.01 -12.50
CA GLN A 51 -10.06 0.84 -12.82
C GLN A 51 -8.97 0.64 -11.75
N VAL A 52 -7.74 0.43 -12.18
CA VAL A 52 -6.62 0.18 -11.26
C VAL A 52 -5.76 1.43 -11.16
N HIS A 53 -5.86 2.11 -10.02
CA HIS A 53 -5.12 3.34 -9.73
C HIS A 53 -3.74 3.02 -9.19
N ILE A 54 -2.73 3.66 -9.77
CA ILE A 54 -1.32 3.42 -9.47
C ILE A 54 -0.49 4.69 -9.68
N LEU A 55 0.60 4.87 -8.96
CA LEU A 55 1.57 5.90 -9.30
C LEU A 55 2.30 5.56 -10.61
N ASP A 56 2.48 6.57 -11.45
CA ASP A 56 3.15 6.46 -12.75
C ASP A 56 4.57 5.87 -12.66
N SER A 57 5.28 6.20 -11.59
CA SER A 57 6.61 5.65 -11.30
C SER A 57 6.60 4.14 -11.02
N GLU A 58 5.55 3.62 -10.35
CA GLU A 58 5.42 2.19 -10.12
C GLU A 58 5.06 1.44 -11.40
N TYR A 59 4.07 1.95 -12.13
CA TYR A 59 3.68 1.39 -13.41
C TYR A 59 4.87 1.30 -14.37
N SER A 60 5.64 2.39 -14.49
CA SER A 60 6.80 2.45 -15.37
C SER A 60 7.91 1.48 -14.95
N ALA A 61 8.16 1.34 -13.65
CA ALA A 61 9.13 0.39 -13.13
C ALA A 61 8.74 -1.07 -13.41
N ALA A 62 7.45 -1.39 -13.30
CA ALA A 62 6.92 -2.74 -13.49
C ALA A 62 6.83 -3.15 -14.97
N THR A 63 6.46 -2.20 -15.84
CA THR A 63 6.26 -2.49 -17.27
C THR A 63 7.50 -2.28 -18.14
N SER A 64 8.47 -1.52 -17.65
CA SER A 64 9.74 -1.24 -18.32
C SER A 64 10.92 -1.42 -17.35
N PRO A 65 11.15 -2.64 -16.83
CA PRO A 65 12.14 -2.88 -15.81
C PRO A 65 13.56 -2.64 -16.34
N ASN A 66 14.25 -1.64 -15.76
CA ASN A 66 15.59 -1.23 -16.17
C ASN A 66 16.71 -1.87 -15.33
N THR A 67 16.38 -2.47 -14.20
CA THR A 67 17.34 -3.12 -13.32
C THR A 67 17.04 -4.60 -13.16
N PHE A 68 18.08 -5.36 -12.75
CA PHE A 68 17.93 -6.75 -12.43
C PHE A 68 16.92 -6.98 -11.29
N THR A 69 16.94 -6.12 -10.29
CA THR A 69 16.00 -6.15 -9.17
C THR A 69 14.56 -5.98 -9.63
N ASP A 70 14.27 -5.04 -10.52
CA ASP A 70 12.93 -4.81 -11.05
C ASP A 70 12.42 -6.06 -11.82
N LYS A 71 13.29 -6.68 -12.63
CA LYS A 71 12.96 -7.91 -13.39
C LYS A 71 12.58 -9.10 -12.50
N TYR A 72 13.19 -9.19 -11.31
CA TYR A 72 12.89 -10.27 -10.35
C TYR A 72 11.70 -9.95 -9.46
N ARG A 73 11.43 -8.67 -9.20
CA ARG A 73 10.36 -8.22 -8.33
C ARG A 73 8.99 -8.38 -8.96
N TYR A 74 8.85 -7.86 -10.17
CA TYR A 74 7.57 -7.79 -10.86
C TYR A 74 7.24 -9.07 -11.63
N ARG A 75 5.94 -9.38 -11.70
CA ARG A 75 5.41 -10.57 -12.39
C ARG A 75 4.38 -10.15 -13.44
N PRO A 76 4.79 -9.95 -14.71
CA PRO A 76 3.89 -9.51 -15.78
C PRO A 76 2.64 -10.37 -15.94
N SER A 77 2.71 -11.68 -15.64
CA SER A 77 1.55 -12.57 -15.68
C SER A 77 0.39 -12.12 -14.79
N GLN A 78 0.63 -11.33 -13.74
CA GLN A 78 -0.42 -10.82 -12.87
C GLN A 78 -1.27 -9.73 -13.53
N TRP A 79 -0.81 -9.14 -14.64
CA TRP A 79 -1.54 -8.12 -15.40
C TRP A 79 -1.56 -8.38 -16.94
N GLU A 80 -1.34 -9.63 -17.36
CA GLU A 80 -1.51 -10.05 -18.76
C GLU A 80 -2.93 -9.81 -19.28
N HIS A 81 -3.93 -9.84 -18.40
CA HIS A 81 -5.33 -9.53 -18.69
C HIS A 81 -5.59 -8.04 -19.01
N GLN A 82 -4.54 -7.22 -19.06
CA GLN A 82 -4.58 -5.79 -19.42
C GLN A 82 -5.56 -4.98 -18.55
N PRO A 83 -5.30 -4.82 -17.24
CA PRO A 83 -6.12 -4.02 -16.35
C PRO A 83 -6.32 -2.59 -16.88
N ARG A 84 -7.44 -1.98 -16.53
CA ARG A 84 -7.73 -0.58 -16.88
C ARG A 84 -6.93 0.36 -15.98
N TRP A 85 -5.66 0.55 -16.31
CA TRP A 85 -4.74 1.36 -15.53
C TRP A 85 -5.09 2.85 -15.55
N VAL A 86 -5.14 3.45 -14.36
CA VAL A 86 -5.23 4.90 -14.15
C VAL A 86 -3.95 5.33 -13.45
N ARG A 87 -3.08 6.01 -14.21
CA ARG A 87 -1.73 6.38 -13.78
C ARG A 87 -1.71 7.78 -13.20
N HIS A 88 -1.25 7.93 -11.97
CA HIS A 88 -1.22 9.20 -11.26
C HIS A 88 0.19 9.78 -11.14
N LYS A 89 0.28 11.10 -11.28
CA LYS A 89 1.49 11.88 -10.98
C LYS A 89 1.20 12.79 -9.80
N VAL A 90 2.19 12.95 -8.93
CA VAL A 90 2.11 13.89 -7.82
C VAL A 90 2.24 15.30 -8.36
N GLN A 91 1.34 16.21 -7.97
CA GLN A 91 1.24 17.58 -8.53
C GLN A 91 1.34 18.68 -7.46
N GLY A 92 2.09 18.43 -6.37
CA GLY A 92 2.39 19.45 -5.36
C GLY A 92 1.31 19.72 -4.32
N GLU A 93 0.18 18.99 -4.34
CA GLU A 93 -0.78 19.04 -3.24
C GLU A 93 -0.20 18.41 -1.98
N GLN A 94 -0.70 18.84 -0.82
CA GLN A 94 -0.12 18.44 0.47
C GLN A 94 -1.18 17.85 1.40
N TRP A 95 -0.79 16.77 2.09
CA TRP A 95 -1.54 16.16 3.18
C TRP A 95 -0.59 15.92 4.36
N PHE A 96 -0.77 16.64 5.45
CA PHE A 96 0.09 16.60 6.65
C PHE A 96 1.59 16.62 6.33
N GLY A 97 2.00 17.47 5.38
CA GLY A 97 3.40 17.59 4.94
C GLY A 97 3.88 16.51 3.95
N PHE A 98 3.02 15.58 3.57
CA PHE A 98 3.28 14.67 2.46
C PHE A 98 2.71 15.24 1.16
N GLU A 99 3.46 15.13 0.08
CA GLU A 99 2.88 15.31 -1.26
C GLU A 99 1.81 14.25 -1.50
N CYS A 100 0.74 14.59 -2.21
CA CYS A 100 -0.36 13.64 -2.46
C CYS A 100 -1.03 13.91 -3.80
N VAL A 101 -1.86 12.94 -4.22
CA VAL A 101 -2.87 13.08 -5.26
C VAL A 101 -4.23 13.11 -4.57
N ARG A 102 -4.98 14.22 -4.69
CA ARG A 102 -6.29 14.41 -4.03
C ARG A 102 -7.47 14.12 -4.94
N GLN A 103 -7.38 14.56 -6.18
CA GLN A 103 -8.49 14.43 -7.12
C GLN A 103 -8.28 13.17 -7.96
N ILE A 104 -8.74 12.05 -7.44
CA ILE A 104 -8.71 10.78 -8.15
C ILE A 104 -10.06 10.64 -8.85
N GLU A 105 -10.07 10.69 -10.17
CA GLU A 105 -11.30 10.60 -10.95
C GLU A 105 -12.09 9.33 -10.60
N GLY A 106 -13.37 9.50 -10.30
CA GLY A 106 -14.29 8.43 -9.92
C GLY A 106 -14.24 8.04 -8.45
N LEU A 107 -13.35 8.64 -7.64
CA LEU A 107 -13.28 8.42 -6.20
C LEU A 107 -13.64 9.68 -5.41
N PRO A 108 -14.18 9.51 -4.19
CA PRO A 108 -14.49 10.63 -3.32
C PRO A 108 -13.21 11.34 -2.84
N PRO A 109 -13.28 12.65 -2.50
CA PRO A 109 -12.13 13.45 -2.09
C PRO A 109 -11.51 13.01 -0.74
N GLU A 110 -12.19 12.13 -0.04
CA GLU A 110 -11.74 11.48 1.19
C GLU A 110 -10.66 10.42 0.96
N ILE A 111 -10.38 10.04 -0.30
CA ILE A 111 -9.37 9.04 -0.66
C ILE A 111 -8.21 9.72 -1.37
N LEU A 112 -7.00 9.51 -0.86
CA LEU A 112 -5.79 10.12 -1.38
C LEU A 112 -4.75 9.07 -1.76
N LEU A 113 -3.78 9.46 -2.61
CA LEU A 113 -2.53 8.72 -2.81
C LEU A 113 -1.37 9.52 -2.26
N VAL A 114 -0.61 8.93 -1.37
CA VAL A 114 0.57 9.55 -0.75
C VAL A 114 1.83 8.76 -1.11
N PRO A 115 2.77 9.33 -1.87
CA PRO A 115 4.02 8.65 -2.18
C PRO A 115 4.82 8.33 -0.93
N LEU A 116 5.06 7.04 -0.70
CA LEU A 116 5.93 6.51 0.34
C LEU A 116 7.08 5.72 -0.30
N LEU A 117 7.78 6.37 -1.21
CA LEU A 117 8.81 5.77 -2.06
C LEU A 117 9.90 5.11 -1.24
N GLY A 118 10.51 4.07 -1.80
CA GLY A 118 11.71 3.43 -1.24
C GLY A 118 11.59 1.91 -1.12
N HIS A 119 10.46 1.37 -0.70
CA HIS A 119 10.19 -0.07 -0.83
C HIS A 119 10.18 -0.46 -2.30
N THR A 120 9.34 0.18 -3.09
CA THR A 120 9.42 0.20 -4.55
C THR A 120 9.62 1.64 -5.06
N ARG A 121 9.77 1.80 -6.40
CA ARG A 121 9.97 3.10 -7.03
C ARG A 121 8.76 4.00 -6.97
N GLY A 122 7.57 3.43 -6.90
CA GLY A 122 6.30 4.13 -6.84
C GLY A 122 5.41 3.70 -5.68
N HIS A 123 6.00 3.13 -4.63
CA HIS A 123 5.25 2.71 -3.45
C HIS A 123 4.41 3.86 -2.87
N THR A 124 3.15 3.57 -2.57
CA THR A 124 2.12 4.55 -2.19
C THR A 124 1.42 4.13 -0.91
N GLY A 125 1.19 5.07 -0.01
CA GLY A 125 0.20 4.93 1.05
C GLY A 125 -1.16 5.47 0.60
N VAL A 126 -2.22 4.97 1.20
CA VAL A 126 -3.61 5.32 0.87
C VAL A 126 -4.30 5.84 2.13
N PRO A 127 -4.36 7.16 2.34
CA PRO A 127 -5.22 7.75 3.36
C PRO A 127 -6.68 7.72 2.94
N VAL A 128 -7.54 7.30 3.87
CA VAL A 128 -9.00 7.35 3.72
C VAL A 128 -9.57 8.12 4.90
N TYR A 129 -10.32 9.20 4.63
CA TYR A 129 -11.02 9.93 5.67
C TYR A 129 -12.34 9.24 6.01
N THR A 130 -12.49 8.83 7.24
CA THR A 130 -13.69 8.14 7.71
C THR A 130 -13.96 8.47 9.19
N LYS A 131 -15.23 8.64 9.56
CA LYS A 131 -15.65 8.87 10.96
C LYS A 131 -14.90 10.02 11.68
N GLY A 132 -14.55 11.08 10.96
CA GLY A 132 -13.90 12.26 11.54
C GLY A 132 -12.37 12.17 11.68
N SER A 133 -11.75 11.09 11.21
CA SER A 133 -10.29 10.92 11.23
C SER A 133 -9.79 10.25 9.95
N TRP A 134 -8.48 10.31 9.72
CA TRP A 134 -7.83 9.64 8.63
C TRP A 134 -7.34 8.25 9.04
N LEU A 135 -7.58 7.27 8.19
CA LEU A 135 -6.97 5.95 8.26
C LEU A 135 -5.95 5.82 7.13
N LEU A 136 -4.67 5.78 7.46
CA LEU A 136 -3.59 5.64 6.48
C LEU A 136 -3.15 4.18 6.37
N HIS A 137 -3.48 3.53 5.26
CA HIS A 137 -2.84 2.29 4.85
C HIS A 137 -1.45 2.61 4.31
N ALA A 138 -0.41 2.32 5.09
CA ALA A 138 0.97 2.67 4.76
C ALA A 138 1.67 1.65 3.83
N GLY A 139 0.96 0.61 3.39
CA GLY A 139 1.53 -0.47 2.56
C GLY A 139 2.75 -1.10 3.22
N ASP A 140 3.84 -1.17 2.47
CA ASP A 140 5.13 -1.76 2.86
C ASP A 140 6.18 -0.72 3.28
N ALA A 141 5.72 0.47 3.71
CA ALA A 141 6.63 1.48 4.25
C ALA A 141 7.33 1.01 5.53
N TYR A 142 6.68 0.12 6.29
CA TYR A 142 7.20 -0.62 7.43
C TYR A 142 6.44 -1.95 7.57
N TYR A 143 6.94 -2.91 8.38
CA TYR A 143 6.33 -4.23 8.54
C TYR A 143 5.87 -4.55 9.96
N TYR A 144 6.32 -3.78 10.93
CA TYR A 144 6.05 -4.02 12.33
C TYR A 144 5.68 -2.71 13.05
N ARG A 145 4.56 -2.70 13.75
CA ARG A 145 3.96 -1.51 14.39
C ARG A 145 4.93 -0.65 15.21
N ASN A 146 5.88 -1.26 15.93
CA ASN A 146 6.82 -0.49 16.74
C ASN A 146 7.89 0.22 15.88
N GLU A 147 7.95 0.01 14.57
CA GLU A 147 8.86 0.76 13.70
C GLU A 147 8.44 2.22 13.53
N ILE A 148 7.15 2.50 13.73
CA ILE A 148 6.64 3.88 13.70
C ILE A 148 6.50 4.51 15.08
N ASP A 149 6.92 3.83 16.16
CA ASP A 149 7.09 4.48 17.46
C ASP A 149 8.15 5.59 17.35
N TYR A 150 7.80 6.79 17.79
CA TYR A 150 8.68 7.94 17.67
C TYR A 150 9.85 7.90 18.66
N HIS A 151 9.60 7.41 19.87
CA HIS A 151 10.58 7.46 20.97
C HIS A 151 11.53 6.26 20.94
N GLN A 152 11.00 5.07 20.66
CA GLN A 152 11.76 3.82 20.69
C GLN A 152 11.39 2.94 19.49
N PRO A 153 11.78 3.35 18.27
CA PRO A 153 11.47 2.55 17.08
C PRO A 153 12.20 1.20 17.15
N GLN A 154 11.43 0.12 17.07
CA GLN A 154 11.95 -1.25 17.17
C GLN A 154 11.46 -2.07 15.98
N CYS A 155 12.32 -2.94 15.50
CA CYS A 155 12.00 -3.92 14.47
C CYS A 155 12.72 -5.23 14.77
N PRO A 156 12.03 -6.38 14.79
CA PRO A 156 12.67 -7.67 14.87
C PRO A 156 13.77 -7.82 13.80
N LEU A 157 14.92 -8.39 14.19
CA LEU A 157 16.10 -8.42 13.31
C LEU A 157 15.81 -9.06 11.95
N GLY A 158 15.07 -10.17 11.94
CA GLY A 158 14.67 -10.84 10.70
C GLY A 158 13.87 -9.96 9.76
N LEU A 159 12.84 -9.27 10.27
CA LEU A 159 12.03 -8.34 9.47
C LEU A 159 12.85 -7.16 8.96
N ARG A 160 13.72 -6.60 9.81
CA ARG A 160 14.62 -5.50 9.42
C ARG A 160 15.56 -5.90 8.28
N ILE A 161 16.07 -7.13 8.27
CA ILE A 161 16.92 -7.64 7.19
C ILE A 161 16.10 -7.78 5.91
N VAL A 162 14.93 -8.40 5.98
CA VAL A 162 14.02 -8.60 4.83
C VAL A 162 13.65 -7.27 4.20
N GLN A 163 13.19 -6.30 4.98
CA GLN A 163 12.84 -4.96 4.50
C GLN A 163 14.02 -4.24 3.84
N ARG A 164 15.21 -4.34 4.47
CA ARG A 164 16.42 -3.69 3.94
C ARG A 164 16.88 -4.30 2.62
N ILE A 165 16.68 -5.61 2.42
CA ILE A 165 16.97 -6.29 1.15
C ILE A 165 15.91 -5.93 0.11
N GLY A 166 14.65 -5.88 0.51
CA GLY A 166 13.51 -5.57 -0.36
C GLY A 166 13.46 -4.10 -0.81
N ALA A 167 13.97 -3.17 -0.03
CA ALA A 167 13.92 -1.74 -0.38
C ALA A 167 14.82 -1.41 -1.58
N VAL A 168 14.21 -0.81 -2.61
CA VAL A 168 14.89 -0.35 -3.84
C VAL A 168 15.71 0.91 -3.57
N ASP A 169 15.14 1.86 -2.82
CA ASP A 169 15.82 3.05 -2.33
C ASP A 169 15.77 3.11 -0.80
N LYS A 170 16.88 2.71 -0.19
CA LYS A 170 16.99 2.65 1.28
C LYS A 170 16.96 4.01 1.95
N GLN A 171 17.38 5.07 1.25
CA GLN A 171 17.38 6.42 1.80
C GLN A 171 15.95 6.99 1.82
N ALA A 172 15.25 6.90 0.70
CA ALA A 172 13.85 7.32 0.60
C ALA A 172 12.97 6.52 1.57
N TRP A 173 13.15 5.20 1.65
CA TRP A 173 12.44 4.33 2.58
C TRP A 173 12.61 4.77 4.04
N ARG A 174 13.86 4.98 4.51
CA ARG A 174 14.12 5.44 5.88
C ARG A 174 13.55 6.84 6.15
N LYS A 175 13.66 7.75 5.18
CA LYS A 175 13.09 9.09 5.27
C LYS A 175 11.57 9.01 5.46
N ASN A 176 10.89 8.16 4.70
CA ASN A 176 9.44 7.98 4.82
C ASN A 176 9.05 7.33 6.16
N GLN A 177 9.79 6.33 6.65
CA GLN A 177 9.56 5.80 8.01
C GLN A 177 9.69 6.89 9.07
N GLN A 178 10.70 7.75 8.97
CA GLN A 178 10.86 8.87 9.90
C GLN A 178 9.68 9.85 9.82
N ARG A 179 9.21 10.19 8.61
CA ARG A 179 8.03 11.03 8.42
C ARG A 179 6.77 10.41 9.01
N LEU A 180 6.58 9.10 8.85
CA LEU A 180 5.45 8.38 9.46
C LEU A 180 5.51 8.39 10.98
N ARG A 181 6.70 8.28 11.61
CA ARG A 181 6.87 8.44 13.05
C ARG A 181 6.45 9.83 13.54
N HIS A 182 6.85 10.88 12.83
CA HIS A 182 6.41 12.23 13.14
C HIS A 182 4.89 12.38 13.00
N LEU A 183 4.32 11.85 11.93
CA LEU A 183 2.87 11.88 11.71
C LEU A 183 2.12 11.15 12.84
N ALA A 184 2.57 9.95 13.21
CA ALA A 184 1.98 9.14 14.27
C ALA A 184 2.04 9.86 15.63
N ARG A 185 3.13 10.59 15.93
CA ARG A 185 3.27 11.38 17.16
C ARG A 185 2.44 12.65 17.13
N ASP A 186 2.57 13.44 16.06
CA ASP A 186 2.07 14.83 16.02
C ASP A 186 0.59 14.90 15.67
N ARG A 187 0.05 13.84 15.06
CA ARG A 187 -1.33 13.77 14.55
C ARG A 187 -2.09 12.52 14.99
N ALA A 188 -1.74 11.96 16.14
CA ALA A 188 -2.32 10.71 16.66
C ALA A 188 -3.86 10.74 16.79
N VAL A 189 -4.46 11.90 17.02
CA VAL A 189 -5.92 12.08 17.09
C VAL A 189 -6.55 12.15 15.69
N GLU A 190 -5.81 12.70 14.72
CA GLU A 190 -6.31 12.97 13.38
C GLU A 190 -6.03 11.82 12.40
N VAL A 191 -4.93 11.07 12.63
CA VAL A 191 -4.44 10.05 11.70
C VAL A 191 -4.09 8.76 12.44
N ARG A 192 -4.75 7.66 12.09
CA ARG A 192 -4.33 6.31 12.44
C ARG A 192 -3.55 5.72 11.28
N ILE A 193 -2.44 5.05 11.56
CA ILE A 193 -1.58 4.43 10.54
C ILE A 193 -1.57 2.92 10.77
N PHE A 194 -1.59 2.15 9.70
CA PHE A 194 -1.36 0.70 9.73
C PHE A 194 -0.58 0.25 8.50
N SER A 195 0.21 -0.82 8.66
CA SER A 195 0.96 -1.44 7.57
C SER A 195 0.23 -2.65 7.00
N ALA A 196 0.70 -3.12 5.86
CA ALA A 196 0.13 -4.30 5.22
C ALA A 196 0.55 -5.63 5.88
N HIS A 197 1.54 -5.61 6.76
CA HIS A 197 2.17 -6.82 7.31
C HIS A 197 2.01 -6.99 8.83
N ASP A 198 1.41 -6.04 9.53
CA ASP A 198 1.20 -6.17 10.98
C ASP A 198 -0.24 -6.62 11.29
N PRO A 199 -0.46 -7.88 11.72
CA PRO A 199 -1.80 -8.40 11.98
C PRO A 199 -2.49 -7.67 13.14
N VAL A 200 -1.74 -7.15 14.11
CA VAL A 200 -2.34 -6.42 15.25
C VAL A 200 -2.88 -5.07 14.81
N GLU A 201 -2.16 -4.36 13.93
CA GLU A 201 -2.67 -3.10 13.36
C GLU A 201 -3.91 -3.33 12.49
N PHE A 202 -3.92 -4.43 11.74
CA PHE A 202 -5.07 -4.82 10.91
C PHE A 202 -6.30 -5.09 11.79
N GLU A 203 -6.19 -5.92 12.83
CA GLU A 203 -7.30 -6.22 13.76
C GLU A 203 -7.82 -4.98 14.47
N LEU A 204 -6.93 -4.05 14.86
CA LEU A 204 -7.34 -2.78 15.48
C LEU A 204 -8.06 -1.86 14.49
N SER A 205 -7.72 -1.93 13.20
CA SER A 205 -8.38 -1.16 12.15
C SER A 205 -9.77 -1.71 11.84
N ASP A 206 -9.93 -3.04 11.83
CA ASP A 206 -11.20 -3.71 11.59
C ASP A 206 -12.21 -3.49 12.75
N LYS A 207 -11.74 -3.54 14.00
CA LYS A 207 -12.57 -3.28 15.20
C LYS A 207 -13.03 -1.83 15.35
N ALA A 208 -12.49 -0.91 14.57
CA ALA A 208 -12.93 0.48 14.53
C ALA A 208 -14.18 0.69 13.63
N GLU A 209 -14.69 -0.35 13.00
CA GLU A 209 -16.02 -0.35 12.38
C GLU A 209 -17.10 -0.41 13.48
N PRO A 210 -18.21 0.33 13.34
CA PRO A 210 -19.27 0.43 14.34
C PRO A 210 -20.02 -0.86 14.50
#